data_c248940da81d735e003e0b010bb04cfe
#
_entry.id   c248940da81d735e003e0b010bb04cfe
#
_cell.length_a   1.000
_cell.length_b   1.000
_cell.length_c   1.000
_cell.angle_alpha   90.00
_cell.angle_beta   90.00
_cell.angle_gamma   90.00
#
_symmetry.space_group_name_H-M   'P 1'
#
loop_
_entity.id
_entity.type
_entity.pdbx_description
1 polymer ?
#
loop_
_entity_poly.entity_id
_entity_poly.type
_entity_poly.pdbx_seq_one_letter_code
_entity_poly.pdbx_strand_id
1 'polypeptide(L)'
;TDKVEVYHISYGNVGRTRMYGVLTMPKKEGKYPAILRVPGAGVHAMSGNVTWAAKGAIVLEIGIHGIPVIMEGSVYTDLANGVLSGYFVDGIENRDSYFYRRVFLGCVKAVDFLLSLPNSNGKVGVMGGSQGGMLAMAASYLDKRIAATGVYFPAFCDQEAYLYGRTGGWPHFFRNKENGKKEYLETVRYYDGANFAKGLKA
;
A
#
# COMPACT_ATOMS: atom_id res chain seq x y z
N THR A 1 -19.39 -10.36 -12.77
CA THR A 1 -20.46 -11.28 -12.33
C THR A 1 -21.77 -10.53 -12.27
N ASP A 2 -22.91 -11.21 -12.26
CA ASP A 2 -24.24 -10.57 -12.23
C ASP A 2 -24.47 -9.72 -10.97
N LYS A 3 -23.70 -9.94 -9.92
CA LYS A 3 -23.85 -9.28 -8.61
C LYS A 3 -22.84 -8.17 -8.32
N VAL A 4 -21.78 -8.05 -9.12
CA VAL A 4 -20.63 -7.18 -8.84
C VAL A 4 -20.26 -6.37 -10.06
N GLU A 5 -20.00 -5.09 -9.87
CA GLU A 5 -19.35 -4.20 -10.83
C GLU A 5 -17.84 -4.14 -10.56
N VAL A 6 -17.07 -4.06 -11.64
CA VAL A 6 -15.61 -3.97 -11.61
C VAL A 6 -15.18 -2.77 -12.43
N TYR A 7 -14.41 -1.88 -11.84
CA TYR A 7 -13.91 -0.67 -12.49
C TYR A 7 -12.39 -0.60 -12.40
N HIS A 8 -11.75 -0.24 -13.49
CA HIS A 8 -10.36 0.15 -13.48
C HIS A 8 -10.30 1.66 -13.24
N ILE A 9 -9.66 2.06 -12.16
CA ILE A 9 -9.67 3.45 -11.74
C ILE A 9 -8.25 4.02 -11.66
N SER A 10 -8.16 5.34 -11.71
CA SER A 10 -6.97 6.06 -11.32
C SER A 10 -7.35 7.37 -10.64
N TYR A 11 -6.56 7.78 -9.67
CA TYR A 11 -6.74 9.05 -8.95
C TYR A 11 -5.41 9.79 -8.79
N GLY A 12 -5.52 11.11 -8.59
CA GLY A 12 -4.34 11.97 -8.40
C GLY A 12 -3.63 11.69 -7.09
N ASN A 13 -2.32 11.76 -7.12
CA ASN A 13 -1.46 11.61 -5.95
C ASN A 13 -0.50 12.81 -5.86
N VAL A 14 0.35 12.85 -4.84
CA VAL A 14 1.34 13.91 -4.63
C VAL A 14 2.38 13.97 -5.76
N GLY A 15 2.99 15.12 -5.98
CA GLY A 15 4.05 15.29 -6.98
C GLY A 15 3.60 15.06 -8.44
N ARG A 16 2.32 15.32 -8.76
CA ARG A 16 1.72 15.10 -10.08
C ARG A 16 1.73 13.63 -10.52
N THR A 17 1.87 12.69 -9.58
CA THR A 17 1.78 11.26 -9.86
C THR A 17 0.33 10.76 -9.79
N ARG A 18 0.09 9.54 -10.25
CA ARG A 18 -1.22 8.88 -10.16
C ARG A 18 -1.09 7.54 -9.47
N MET A 19 -2.16 7.15 -8.81
CA MET A 19 -2.38 5.78 -8.34
C MET A 19 -3.39 5.10 -9.26
N TYR A 20 -3.22 3.82 -9.47
CA TYR A 20 -4.12 2.97 -10.26
C TYR A 20 -4.64 1.84 -9.40
N GLY A 21 -5.84 1.37 -9.69
CA GLY A 21 -6.43 0.27 -8.93
C GLY A 21 -7.62 -0.36 -9.62
N VAL A 22 -8.09 -1.45 -9.03
CA VAL A 22 -9.33 -2.13 -9.38
C VAL A 22 -10.32 -1.93 -8.25
N LEU A 23 -11.43 -1.27 -8.57
CA LEU A 23 -12.56 -1.09 -7.67
C LEU A 23 -13.61 -2.15 -7.97
N THR A 24 -14.04 -2.89 -6.96
CA THR A 24 -15.16 -3.84 -7.06
C THR A 24 -16.24 -3.44 -6.07
N MET A 25 -17.50 -3.47 -6.50
CA MET A 25 -18.61 -3.07 -5.65
C MET A 25 -19.90 -3.84 -5.97
N PRO A 26 -20.82 -3.98 -4.99
CA PRO A 26 -22.11 -4.60 -5.26
C PRO A 26 -22.90 -3.81 -6.32
N LYS A 27 -23.56 -4.52 -7.26
CA LYS A 27 -24.52 -3.89 -8.19
C LYS A 27 -25.81 -3.45 -7.51
N LYS A 28 -26.20 -4.13 -6.44
CA LYS A 28 -27.41 -3.79 -5.69
C LYS A 28 -27.25 -2.41 -5.07
N GLU A 29 -28.26 -1.57 -5.21
CA GLU A 29 -28.30 -0.28 -4.53
C GLU A 29 -28.19 -0.44 -3.01
N GLY A 30 -27.43 0.43 -2.36
CA GLY A 30 -27.22 0.39 -0.93
C GLY A 30 -26.00 1.19 -0.46
N LYS A 31 -25.80 1.20 0.85
CA LYS A 31 -24.63 1.78 1.49
C LYS A 31 -23.76 0.66 2.07
N TYR A 32 -22.50 0.61 1.68
CA TYR A 32 -21.59 -0.48 1.97
C TYR A 32 -20.33 -0.02 2.69
N PRO A 33 -19.76 -0.82 3.58
CA PRO A 33 -18.42 -0.59 4.08
C PRO A 33 -17.41 -0.73 2.95
N ALA A 34 -16.33 0.03 3.02
CA ALA A 34 -15.26 -0.02 2.04
C ALA A 34 -14.00 -0.66 2.63
N ILE A 35 -13.25 -1.36 1.80
CA ILE A 35 -11.99 -2.00 2.15
C ILE A 35 -10.92 -1.57 1.14
N LEU A 36 -9.88 -0.94 1.65
CA LEU A 36 -8.66 -0.71 0.90
C LEU A 36 -7.73 -1.91 1.06
N ARG A 37 -7.43 -2.60 -0.03
CA ARG A 37 -6.41 -3.65 -0.07
C ARG A 37 -5.12 -3.08 -0.64
N VAL A 38 -4.07 -3.16 0.14
CA VAL A 38 -2.74 -2.68 -0.23
C VAL A 38 -1.80 -3.86 -0.54
N PRO A 39 -0.95 -3.75 -1.59
CA PRO A 39 -0.26 -4.90 -2.15
C PRO A 39 0.97 -5.31 -1.33
N GLY A 40 1.32 -6.59 -1.41
CA GLY A 40 2.64 -7.09 -1.08
C GLY A 40 3.72 -6.52 -2.00
N ALA A 41 4.97 -6.92 -1.79
CA ALA A 41 6.07 -6.50 -2.64
C ALA A 41 5.97 -7.11 -4.05
N GLY A 42 6.52 -6.38 -5.03
CA GLY A 42 6.56 -6.79 -6.42
C GLY A 42 5.84 -5.83 -7.35
N VAL A 43 6.01 -6.08 -8.65
CA VAL A 43 5.36 -5.34 -9.74
C VAL A 43 4.44 -6.32 -10.45
N HIS A 44 3.12 -6.17 -10.27
CA HIS A 44 2.15 -7.14 -10.78
C HIS A 44 0.78 -6.53 -11.01
N ALA A 45 -0.07 -7.25 -11.76
CA ALA A 45 -1.46 -6.89 -11.99
C ALA A 45 -2.30 -6.99 -10.71
N MET A 46 -3.45 -6.30 -10.72
CA MET A 46 -4.53 -6.46 -9.75
C MET A 46 -5.77 -7.00 -10.45
N SER A 47 -6.46 -7.93 -9.82
CA SER A 47 -7.66 -8.57 -10.42
C SER A 47 -8.98 -8.07 -9.83
N GLY A 48 -8.93 -7.39 -8.70
CA GLY A 48 -10.11 -7.03 -7.93
C GLY A 48 -10.67 -8.16 -7.06
N ASN A 49 -11.37 -7.82 -5.99
CA ASN A 49 -11.94 -8.80 -5.07
C ASN A 49 -13.45 -8.92 -5.22
N VAL A 50 -13.89 -9.67 -6.23
CA VAL A 50 -15.32 -9.91 -6.51
C VAL A 50 -16.03 -10.67 -5.38
N THR A 51 -15.31 -11.51 -4.63
CA THR A 51 -15.90 -12.33 -3.56
C THR A 51 -16.42 -11.45 -2.42
N TRP A 52 -15.65 -10.47 -1.97
CA TRP A 52 -16.07 -9.58 -0.91
C TRP A 52 -17.10 -8.56 -1.38
N ALA A 53 -16.97 -8.10 -2.63
CA ALA A 53 -17.98 -7.25 -3.22
C ALA A 53 -19.33 -7.96 -3.33
N ALA A 54 -19.37 -9.23 -3.71
CA ALA A 54 -20.58 -10.03 -3.72
C ALA A 54 -21.20 -10.24 -2.33
N LYS A 55 -20.42 -10.10 -1.27
CA LYS A 55 -20.85 -10.17 0.13
C LYS A 55 -21.23 -8.81 0.73
N GLY A 56 -21.24 -7.75 -0.06
CA GLY A 56 -21.70 -6.43 0.38
C GLY A 56 -20.58 -5.51 0.89
N ALA A 57 -19.40 -5.54 0.29
CA ALA A 57 -18.34 -4.58 0.54
C ALA A 57 -17.92 -3.86 -0.75
N ILE A 58 -17.52 -2.60 -0.65
CA ILE A 58 -16.76 -1.92 -1.70
C ILE A 58 -15.28 -2.28 -1.48
N VAL A 59 -14.59 -2.79 -2.49
CA VAL A 59 -13.17 -3.16 -2.35
C VAL A 59 -12.33 -2.44 -3.38
N LEU A 60 -11.32 -1.74 -2.94
CA LEU A 60 -10.32 -1.10 -3.80
C LEU A 60 -8.96 -1.80 -3.60
N GLU A 61 -8.47 -2.43 -4.65
CA GLU A 61 -7.08 -2.93 -4.72
C GLU A 61 -6.23 -1.93 -5.49
N ILE A 62 -5.14 -1.43 -4.90
CA ILE A 62 -4.28 -0.42 -5.52
C ILE A 62 -2.93 -0.99 -5.92
N GLY A 63 -2.38 -0.50 -7.05
CA GLY A 63 -0.97 -0.63 -7.39
C GLY A 63 -0.17 0.56 -6.84
N ILE A 64 1.08 0.36 -6.50
CA ILE A 64 1.92 1.39 -5.85
C ILE A 64 2.96 2.03 -6.77
N HIS A 65 3.13 1.52 -7.98
CA HIS A 65 4.19 1.96 -8.89
C HIS A 65 3.81 3.15 -9.78
N GLY A 66 2.53 3.59 -9.74
CA GLY A 66 2.06 4.67 -10.60
C GLY A 66 1.85 4.26 -12.06
N ILE A 67 1.65 2.97 -12.29
CA ILE A 67 1.38 2.36 -13.60
C ILE A 67 0.01 1.65 -13.58
N PRO A 68 -0.65 1.49 -14.73
CA PRO A 68 -1.89 0.71 -14.81
C PRO A 68 -1.73 -0.69 -14.22
N VAL A 69 -2.79 -1.21 -13.62
CA VAL A 69 -2.78 -2.51 -12.90
C VAL A 69 -3.38 -3.66 -13.70
N ILE A 70 -3.63 -3.45 -14.99
CA ILE A 70 -4.32 -4.38 -15.90
C ILE A 70 -3.60 -4.59 -17.23
N MET A 71 -2.27 -4.39 -17.24
CA MET A 71 -1.45 -4.65 -18.42
C MET A 71 -1.12 -6.16 -18.54
N GLU A 72 -0.56 -6.53 -19.68
CA GLU A 72 -0.04 -7.88 -19.91
C GLU A 72 1.04 -8.26 -18.90
N GLY A 73 1.07 -9.54 -18.50
CA GLY A 73 1.99 -10.02 -17.47
C GLY A 73 3.47 -9.81 -17.81
N SER A 74 3.84 -9.92 -19.09
CA SER A 74 5.19 -9.66 -19.58
C SER A 74 5.66 -8.24 -19.28
N VAL A 75 4.78 -7.25 -19.42
CA VAL A 75 5.11 -5.84 -19.13
C VAL A 75 5.51 -5.66 -17.66
N TYR A 76 4.80 -6.30 -16.73
CA TYR A 76 5.18 -6.24 -15.31
C TYR A 76 6.51 -6.93 -15.05
N THR A 77 6.77 -8.06 -15.72
CA THR A 77 8.04 -8.78 -15.60
C THR A 77 9.21 -7.91 -16.09
N ASP A 78 9.05 -7.26 -17.24
CA ASP A 78 10.07 -6.38 -17.81
C ASP A 78 10.33 -5.16 -16.91
N LEU A 79 9.28 -4.54 -16.39
CA LEU A 79 9.39 -3.43 -15.44
C LEU A 79 10.07 -3.84 -14.13
N ALA A 80 9.73 -5.02 -13.59
CA ALA A 80 10.32 -5.54 -12.35
C ALA A 80 11.81 -5.86 -12.50
N ASN A 81 12.22 -6.35 -13.66
CA ASN A 81 13.63 -6.65 -13.96
C ASN A 81 14.40 -5.43 -14.49
N GLY A 82 13.71 -4.36 -14.87
CA GLY A 82 14.25 -3.13 -15.41
C GLY A 82 14.11 -1.95 -14.44
N VAL A 83 13.39 -0.93 -14.88
CA VAL A 83 13.31 0.39 -14.21
C VAL A 83 12.67 0.37 -12.82
N LEU A 84 11.94 -0.67 -12.46
CA LEU A 84 11.37 -0.84 -11.12
C LEU A 84 12.14 -1.88 -10.28
N SER A 85 13.27 -2.37 -10.77
CA SER A 85 14.14 -3.24 -9.96
C SER A 85 14.66 -2.48 -8.76
N GLY A 86 14.51 -3.06 -7.55
CA GLY A 86 14.99 -2.42 -6.33
C GLY A 86 14.22 -1.16 -5.90
N TYR A 87 13.02 -0.90 -6.43
CA TYR A 87 12.18 0.28 -6.11
C TYR A 87 12.07 0.61 -4.63
N PHE A 88 12.21 -0.40 -3.78
CA PHE A 88 12.06 -0.27 -2.33
C PHE A 88 13.22 0.51 -1.65
N VAL A 89 14.25 0.86 -2.39
CA VAL A 89 15.33 1.75 -1.94
C VAL A 89 15.42 3.04 -2.76
N ASP A 90 14.53 3.25 -3.72
CA ASP A 90 14.52 4.47 -4.54
C ASP A 90 14.36 5.72 -3.68
N GLY A 91 15.33 6.64 -3.78
CA GLY A 91 15.35 7.90 -3.05
C GLY A 91 15.62 7.76 -1.55
N ILE A 92 16.18 6.62 -1.09
CA ILE A 92 16.43 6.32 0.32
C ILE A 92 17.38 7.34 0.99
N GLU A 93 18.17 8.08 0.21
CA GLU A 93 19.06 9.14 0.68
C GLU A 93 18.30 10.32 1.33
N ASN A 94 17.03 10.49 0.98
CA ASN A 94 16.25 11.62 1.48
C ASN A 94 14.78 11.20 1.67
N ARG A 95 14.26 11.39 2.89
CA ARG A 95 12.87 11.06 3.25
C ARG A 95 11.81 11.71 2.36
N ASP A 96 12.10 12.88 1.78
CA ASP A 96 11.13 13.62 0.95
C ASP A 96 11.08 13.11 -0.49
N SER A 97 12.13 12.43 -0.97
CA SER A 97 12.21 11.77 -2.27
C SER A 97 12.00 10.26 -2.22
N TYR A 98 12.01 9.66 -1.04
CA TYR A 98 11.88 8.22 -0.87
C TYR A 98 10.58 7.68 -1.47
N PHE A 99 10.69 6.57 -2.20
CA PHE A 99 9.58 5.93 -2.93
C PHE A 99 8.31 5.80 -2.07
N TYR A 100 8.44 5.38 -0.82
CA TYR A 100 7.29 5.13 0.06
C TYR A 100 6.56 6.39 0.50
N ARG A 101 7.15 7.59 0.38
CA ARG A 101 6.42 8.83 0.66
C ARG A 101 5.16 8.94 -0.21
N ARG A 102 5.31 8.77 -1.52
CA ARG A 102 4.17 8.84 -2.44
C ARG A 102 3.21 7.67 -2.27
N VAL A 103 3.71 6.50 -1.85
CA VAL A 103 2.88 5.31 -1.61
C VAL A 103 1.99 5.50 -0.39
N PHE A 104 2.54 5.95 0.75
CA PHE A 104 1.76 6.21 1.96
C PHE A 104 0.69 7.27 1.72
N LEU A 105 1.05 8.38 1.08
CA LEU A 105 0.09 9.43 0.75
C LEU A 105 -0.95 8.95 -0.29
N GLY A 106 -0.55 8.07 -1.19
CA GLY A 106 -1.46 7.39 -2.12
C GLY A 106 -2.49 6.51 -1.41
N CYS A 107 -2.11 5.83 -0.33
CA CYS A 107 -3.05 5.07 0.51
C CYS A 107 -4.06 6.01 1.21
N VAL A 108 -3.62 7.16 1.73
CA VAL A 108 -4.52 8.17 2.32
C VAL A 108 -5.49 8.71 1.26
N LYS A 109 -5.00 9.00 0.04
CA LYS A 109 -5.85 9.42 -1.09
C LYS A 109 -6.85 8.33 -1.52
N ALA A 110 -6.50 7.05 -1.37
CA ALA A 110 -7.45 5.96 -1.58
C ALA A 110 -8.60 5.99 -0.57
N VAL A 111 -8.32 6.33 0.69
CA VAL A 111 -9.36 6.52 1.71
C VAL A 111 -10.27 7.70 1.36
N ASP A 112 -9.70 8.85 0.94
CA ASP A 112 -10.49 9.99 0.43
C ASP A 112 -11.45 9.54 -0.69
N PHE A 113 -10.93 8.80 -1.65
CA PHE A 113 -11.72 8.28 -2.78
C PHE A 113 -12.84 7.35 -2.31
N LEU A 114 -12.54 6.37 -1.45
CA LEU A 114 -13.55 5.42 -0.94
C LEU A 114 -14.65 6.12 -0.13
N LEU A 115 -14.30 7.13 0.65
CA LEU A 115 -15.27 7.93 1.42
C LEU A 115 -16.14 8.83 0.52
N SER A 116 -15.64 9.23 -0.65
CA SER A 116 -16.38 10.08 -1.59
C SER A 116 -17.43 9.31 -2.41
N LEU A 117 -17.37 7.98 -2.43
CA LEU A 117 -18.29 7.16 -3.21
C LEU A 117 -19.73 7.27 -2.70
N PRO A 118 -20.73 7.48 -3.57
CA PRO A 118 -22.12 7.63 -3.16
C PRO A 118 -22.65 6.37 -2.44
N ASN A 119 -22.09 5.19 -2.74
CA ASN A 119 -22.47 3.91 -2.13
C ASN A 119 -21.70 3.60 -0.83
N SER A 120 -20.76 4.45 -0.41
CA SER A 120 -20.05 4.28 0.86
C SER A 120 -20.97 4.56 2.05
N ASN A 121 -20.86 3.75 3.10
CA ASN A 121 -21.51 4.00 4.39
C ASN A 121 -20.62 4.81 5.36
N GLY A 122 -19.49 5.34 4.88
CA GLY A 122 -18.52 6.11 5.67
C GLY A 122 -17.55 5.27 6.51
N LYS A 123 -17.62 3.94 6.47
CA LYS A 123 -16.69 3.06 7.19
C LYS A 123 -15.66 2.49 6.21
N VAL A 124 -14.40 2.76 6.44
CA VAL A 124 -13.28 2.25 5.62
C VAL A 124 -12.37 1.41 6.50
N GLY A 125 -12.12 0.18 6.08
CA GLY A 125 -11.03 -0.65 6.61
C GLY A 125 -9.85 -0.67 5.65
N VAL A 126 -8.65 -0.96 6.16
CA VAL A 126 -7.46 -1.21 5.34
C VAL A 126 -6.85 -2.55 5.71
N MET A 127 -6.33 -3.27 4.71
CA MET A 127 -5.64 -4.53 4.98
C MET A 127 -4.55 -4.84 3.95
N GLY A 128 -3.55 -5.58 4.43
CA GLY A 128 -2.47 -6.08 3.59
C GLY A 128 -1.53 -7.02 4.31
N GLY A 129 -0.75 -7.75 3.53
CA GLY A 129 0.29 -8.66 4.02
C GLY A 129 1.68 -8.25 3.55
N SER A 130 2.72 -8.64 4.28
CA SER A 130 4.12 -8.32 3.95
C SER A 130 4.32 -6.81 3.81
N GLN A 131 4.83 -6.30 2.67
CA GLN A 131 4.86 -4.87 2.37
C GLN A 131 3.48 -4.21 2.58
N GLY A 132 2.40 -4.87 2.14
CA GLY A 132 1.04 -4.39 2.36
C GLY A 132 0.67 -4.29 3.83
N GLY A 133 1.21 -5.14 4.69
CA GLY A 133 1.04 -5.04 6.14
C GLY A 133 1.63 -3.73 6.70
N MET A 134 2.82 -3.36 6.27
CA MET A 134 3.42 -2.07 6.60
C MET A 134 2.58 -0.90 6.05
N LEU A 135 2.12 -1.00 4.78
CA LEU A 135 1.27 0.04 4.17
C LEU A 135 -0.06 0.20 4.91
N ALA A 136 -0.68 -0.89 5.37
CA ALA A 136 -1.89 -0.86 6.16
C ALA A 136 -1.68 -0.17 7.51
N MET A 137 -0.58 -0.46 8.21
CA MET A 137 -0.21 0.22 9.46
C MET A 137 0.02 1.72 9.23
N ALA A 138 0.82 2.07 8.21
CA ALA A 138 1.11 3.46 7.90
C ALA A 138 -0.17 4.24 7.53
N ALA A 139 -1.03 3.69 6.68
CA ALA A 139 -2.30 4.32 6.33
C ALA A 139 -3.18 4.58 7.55
N SER A 140 -3.32 3.60 8.45
CA SER A 140 -4.13 3.73 9.68
C SER A 140 -3.53 4.68 10.71
N TYR A 141 -2.21 4.80 10.72
CA TYR A 141 -1.54 5.81 11.56
C TYR A 141 -1.80 7.23 11.04
N LEU A 142 -1.68 7.42 9.73
CA LEU A 142 -1.80 8.72 9.07
C LEU A 142 -3.25 9.19 8.92
N ASP A 143 -4.19 8.27 8.79
CA ASP A 143 -5.61 8.60 8.59
C ASP A 143 -6.51 7.96 9.66
N LYS A 144 -6.96 8.77 10.59
CA LYS A 144 -7.79 8.33 11.72
C LYS A 144 -9.26 8.05 11.36
N ARG A 145 -9.64 8.25 10.09
CA ARG A 145 -10.97 7.86 9.56
C ARG A 145 -11.04 6.36 9.26
N ILE A 146 -9.89 5.67 9.20
CA ILE A 146 -9.84 4.21 9.04
C ILE A 146 -10.40 3.55 10.30
N ALA A 147 -11.48 2.78 10.12
CA ALA A 147 -12.24 2.15 11.20
C ALA A 147 -11.69 0.78 11.62
N ALA A 148 -10.96 0.09 10.74
CA ALA A 148 -10.41 -1.24 11.01
C ALA A 148 -9.11 -1.47 10.21
N THR A 149 -8.16 -2.19 10.80
CA THR A 149 -6.86 -2.48 10.17
C THR A 149 -6.55 -3.97 10.26
N GLY A 150 -6.35 -4.61 9.11
CA GLY A 150 -5.91 -5.99 9.00
C GLY A 150 -4.44 -6.05 8.58
N VAL A 151 -3.56 -6.52 9.46
CA VAL A 151 -2.12 -6.60 9.20
C VAL A 151 -1.67 -8.06 9.28
N TYR A 152 -1.02 -8.52 8.23
CA TYR A 152 -0.47 -9.87 8.14
C TYR A 152 1.05 -9.81 7.96
N PHE A 153 1.80 -10.43 8.86
CA PHE A 153 3.28 -10.57 8.79
C PHE A 153 3.97 -9.36 8.12
N PRO A 154 3.89 -8.15 8.72
CA PRO A 154 4.33 -6.92 8.07
C PRO A 154 5.84 -6.92 7.78
N ALA A 155 6.21 -6.47 6.58
CA ALA A 155 7.58 -6.16 6.20
C ALA A 155 7.99 -4.75 6.69
N PHE A 156 9.22 -4.33 6.43
CA PHE A 156 9.76 -3.00 6.77
C PHE A 156 9.64 -2.66 8.28
N CYS A 157 9.77 -3.67 9.15
CA CYS A 157 9.76 -3.47 10.59
C CYS A 157 11.15 -3.71 11.16
N ASP A 158 11.65 -2.77 11.98
CA ASP A 158 12.97 -2.78 12.60
C ASP A 158 14.08 -3.04 11.56
N GLN A 159 14.06 -2.27 10.48
CA GLN A 159 14.94 -2.50 9.34
C GLN A 159 16.43 -2.39 9.71
N GLU A 160 16.78 -1.49 10.62
CA GLU A 160 18.16 -1.27 11.08
C GLU A 160 18.68 -2.31 12.07
N ALA A 161 17.84 -3.27 12.50
CA ALA A 161 18.18 -4.31 13.48
C ALA A 161 19.48 -5.07 13.15
N TYR A 162 19.76 -5.28 11.87
CA TYR A 162 20.97 -5.94 11.39
C TYR A 162 22.27 -5.24 11.82
N LEU A 163 22.25 -3.92 11.95
CA LEU A 163 23.41 -3.13 12.37
C LEU A 163 23.75 -3.37 13.84
N TYR A 164 22.77 -3.85 14.62
CA TYR A 164 22.86 -4.11 16.06
C TYR A 164 22.85 -5.61 16.39
N GLY A 165 23.14 -6.47 15.42
CA GLY A 165 23.22 -7.93 15.62
C GLY A 165 21.87 -8.63 15.78
N ARG A 166 20.77 -7.98 15.44
CA ARG A 166 19.41 -8.56 15.44
C ARG A 166 18.92 -8.80 14.01
N THR A 167 17.87 -9.58 13.85
CA THR A 167 17.22 -9.78 12.53
C THR A 167 16.15 -8.72 12.31
N GLY A 168 16.27 -7.97 11.21
CA GLY A 168 15.28 -7.01 10.76
C GLY A 168 14.32 -7.58 9.71
N GLY A 169 13.24 -6.85 9.44
CA GLY A 169 12.26 -7.19 8.40
C GLY A 169 12.80 -7.05 6.96
N TRP A 170 12.08 -7.65 6.01
CA TRP A 170 12.30 -7.40 4.59
C TRP A 170 12.24 -5.86 4.33
N PRO A 171 13.06 -5.30 3.42
CA PRO A 171 13.85 -5.91 2.35
C PRO A 171 15.26 -6.38 2.75
N HIS A 172 15.60 -6.41 4.02
CA HIS A 172 16.91 -6.85 4.53
C HIS A 172 18.09 -5.99 4.03
N PHE A 173 17.82 -4.75 3.62
CA PHE A 173 18.81 -3.84 3.00
C PHE A 173 20.05 -3.62 3.87
N PHE A 174 19.87 -3.50 5.19
CA PHE A 174 20.95 -3.31 6.16
C PHE A 174 21.65 -4.61 6.58
N ARG A 175 21.31 -5.75 5.97
CA ARG A 175 22.12 -6.98 6.12
C ARG A 175 23.55 -6.74 5.58
N ASN A 176 23.69 -5.97 4.50
CA ASN A 176 24.96 -5.37 4.14
C ASN A 176 25.19 -4.12 5.02
N LYS A 177 26.17 -4.22 5.95
CA LYS A 177 26.46 -3.16 6.92
C LYS A 177 26.98 -1.86 6.29
N GLU A 178 27.51 -1.91 5.07
CA GLU A 178 27.93 -0.74 4.30
C GLU A 178 26.76 0.19 3.95
N ASN A 179 25.52 -0.35 3.94
CA ASN A 179 24.31 0.42 3.80
C ASN A 179 23.92 1.21 5.05
N GLY A 180 24.64 1.05 6.17
CA GLY A 180 24.40 1.77 7.43
C GLY A 180 24.74 3.26 7.40
N LYS A 181 24.56 3.93 6.27
CA LYS A 181 24.81 5.37 6.11
C LYS A 181 23.76 6.18 6.88
N LYS A 182 24.22 7.30 7.45
CA LYS A 182 23.38 8.16 8.31
C LYS A 182 22.09 8.59 7.60
N GLU A 183 22.19 9.06 6.36
CA GLU A 183 21.05 9.52 5.56
C GLU A 183 20.04 8.41 5.28
N TYR A 184 20.48 7.17 5.07
CA TYR A 184 19.60 6.01 4.88
C TYR A 184 18.86 5.67 6.16
N LEU A 185 19.56 5.69 7.30
CA LEU A 185 18.97 5.41 8.61
C LEU A 185 17.94 6.47 8.99
N GLU A 186 18.24 7.76 8.77
CA GLU A 186 17.32 8.85 9.03
C GLU A 186 16.02 8.69 8.20
N THR A 187 16.16 8.27 6.94
CA THR A 187 15.00 8.01 6.07
C THR A 187 14.20 6.80 6.55
N VAL A 188 14.84 5.63 6.71
CA VAL A 188 14.07 4.41 7.03
C VAL A 188 13.39 4.47 8.39
N ARG A 189 13.95 5.16 9.38
CA ARG A 189 13.30 5.39 10.69
C ARG A 189 11.96 6.11 10.56
N TYR A 190 11.83 6.98 9.55
CA TYR A 190 10.58 7.69 9.24
C TYR A 190 9.51 6.78 8.66
N TYR A 191 9.92 5.70 7.98
CA TYR A 191 9.05 4.79 7.22
C TYR A 191 8.98 3.38 7.82
N ASP A 192 9.59 3.16 8.99
CA ASP A 192 9.62 1.85 9.64
C ASP A 192 8.24 1.49 10.22
N GLY A 193 7.73 0.31 9.84
CA GLY A 193 6.44 -0.18 10.28
C GLY A 193 6.29 -0.28 11.81
N ALA A 194 7.37 -0.57 12.54
CA ALA A 194 7.35 -0.65 13.99
C ALA A 194 7.01 0.70 14.65
N ASN A 195 7.36 1.82 14.00
CA ASN A 195 7.03 3.15 14.52
C ASN A 195 5.55 3.50 14.32
N PHE A 196 4.94 3.05 13.23
CA PHE A 196 3.51 3.23 13.00
C PHE A 196 2.66 2.37 13.93
N ALA A 197 3.11 1.15 14.23
CA ALA A 197 2.40 0.23 15.13
C ALA A 197 2.10 0.83 16.50
N LYS A 198 3.01 1.67 17.03
CA LYS A 198 2.86 2.34 18.34
C LYS A 198 1.66 3.28 18.42
N GLY A 199 1.19 3.80 17.30
CA GLY A 199 0.09 4.77 17.24
C GLY A 199 -1.21 4.19 16.68
N LEU A 200 -1.30 2.88 16.47
CA LEU A 200 -2.55 2.23 16.10
C LEU A 200 -3.46 2.14 17.32
N LYS A 201 -4.75 2.38 17.09
CA LYS A 201 -5.78 2.09 18.10
C LYS A 201 -6.00 0.58 18.13
N ALA A 202 -6.05 0.00 19.34
CA ALA A 202 -6.44 -1.37 19.56
C ALA A 202 -7.94 -1.57 19.25
#